data_54c288f048c1735be9d665e5e57208bb
#
_entry.id   54c288f048c1735be9d665e5e57208bb
#
_cell.length_a   1.000
_cell.length_b   1.000
_cell.length_c   1.000
_cell.angle_alpha   90.00
_cell.angle_beta   90.00
_cell.angle_gamma   90.00
#
_symmetry.space_group_name_H-M   'P 1'
#
loop_
_entity.id
_entity.type
_entity.pdbx_description
1 polymer ?
#
loop_
_entity_poly.entity_id
_entity_poly.type
_entity_poly.pdbx_seq_one_letter_code
_entity_poly.pdbx_strand_id
1 'polypeptide(L)'
;MKAYIIMGWLLLITFAFDIQLTLKNMSKLDLTKEFKQYYTAALVPEVVTIEKGLFVTVMGKGDPNGPLFAEVTAALYAVAYGIKFSSKQKGRDFTVSKLEGFWWVNGDYADPRQAPRDQWNYELAIRMPDYITRQQFSEAVLAAEKKKKSVFIRQVDLKHIEEGLSVQLMHIGPYSEEPASLKKMDDFMQQQGLRMNGRHHEIYLSDFRKTAPEKLKTILRHPVSK
;
A
#
# COMPACT_ATOMS: atom_id res chain seq x y z
N MET A 1 -33.13 -35.46 38.24
CA MET A 1 -31.88 -34.67 38.30
C MET A 1 -30.86 -34.97 37.18
N LYS A 2 -30.71 -36.19 36.67
CA LYS A 2 -29.70 -36.51 35.60
C LYS A 2 -30.01 -35.95 34.19
N ALA A 3 -31.28 -35.71 33.83
CA ALA A 3 -31.67 -35.23 32.51
C ALA A 3 -31.31 -33.75 32.27
N TYR A 4 -31.32 -32.89 33.27
CA TYR A 4 -30.98 -31.45 33.11
C TYR A 4 -29.48 -31.18 32.98
N ILE A 5 -28.63 -32.07 33.50
CA ILE A 5 -27.17 -31.94 33.40
C ILE A 5 -26.72 -32.23 31.94
N ILE A 6 -27.31 -33.25 31.28
CA ILE A 6 -26.98 -33.64 29.91
C ILE A 6 -27.37 -32.52 28.90
N MET A 7 -28.52 -31.87 29.12
CA MET A 7 -29.00 -30.79 28.24
C MET A 7 -28.14 -29.54 28.34
N GLY A 8 -27.60 -29.22 29.52
CA GLY A 8 -26.67 -28.10 29.72
C GLY A 8 -25.32 -28.29 29.01
N TRP A 9 -24.78 -29.50 28.99
CA TRP A 9 -23.55 -29.85 28.30
C TRP A 9 -23.71 -29.85 26.79
N LEU A 10 -24.84 -30.31 26.25
CA LEU A 10 -25.12 -30.22 24.79
C LEU A 10 -25.22 -28.77 24.31
N LEU A 11 -25.86 -27.87 25.09
CA LEU A 11 -25.97 -26.45 24.74
C LEU A 11 -24.61 -25.73 24.77
N LEU A 12 -23.74 -26.08 25.72
CA LEU A 12 -22.39 -25.53 25.80
C LEU A 12 -21.50 -26.00 24.63
N ILE A 13 -21.64 -27.25 24.22
CA ILE A 13 -20.90 -27.83 23.10
C ILE A 13 -21.37 -27.23 21.77
N THR A 14 -22.67 -27.04 21.55
CA THR A 14 -23.19 -26.39 20.35
C THR A 14 -22.78 -24.93 20.27
N PHE A 15 -22.82 -24.19 21.38
CA PHE A 15 -22.39 -22.78 21.43
C PHE A 15 -20.88 -22.63 21.20
N ALA A 16 -20.05 -23.53 21.74
CA ALA A 16 -18.61 -23.55 21.47
C ALA A 16 -18.29 -23.94 20.01
N PHE A 17 -19.07 -24.84 19.43
CA PHE A 17 -18.92 -25.25 18.02
C PHE A 17 -19.34 -24.15 17.06
N ASP A 18 -20.42 -23.41 17.35
CA ASP A 18 -20.85 -22.24 16.56
C ASP A 18 -19.85 -21.08 16.64
N ILE A 19 -19.25 -20.82 17.82
CA ILE A 19 -18.17 -19.82 17.95
C ILE A 19 -16.94 -20.25 17.16
N GLN A 20 -16.56 -21.52 17.20
CA GLN A 20 -15.42 -22.04 16.45
C GLN A 20 -15.67 -22.06 14.94
N LEU A 21 -16.89 -22.32 14.50
CA LEU A 21 -17.31 -22.24 13.10
C LEU A 21 -17.35 -20.79 12.58
N THR A 22 -17.80 -19.84 13.41
CA THR A 22 -17.80 -18.40 13.10
C THR A 22 -16.38 -17.84 13.00
N LEU A 23 -15.47 -18.27 13.86
CA LEU A 23 -14.06 -17.90 13.79
C LEU A 23 -13.33 -18.54 12.59
N LYS A 24 -13.76 -19.71 12.14
CA LYS A 24 -13.18 -20.41 10.98
C LYS A 24 -13.61 -19.83 9.64
N ASN A 25 -14.71 -19.07 9.60
CA ASN A 25 -15.27 -18.46 8.40
C ASN A 25 -14.97 -16.97 8.22
N MET A 26 -14.11 -16.36 9.01
CA MET A 26 -13.62 -15.02 8.72
C MET A 26 -12.63 -15.10 7.55
N SER A 27 -13.15 -14.88 6.35
CA SER A 27 -12.32 -14.77 5.15
C SER A 27 -11.24 -13.71 5.37
N LYS A 28 -10.00 -14.07 5.06
CA LYS A 28 -8.86 -13.16 5.13
C LYS A 28 -9.14 -11.92 4.27
N LEU A 29 -9.14 -10.74 4.88
CA LEU A 29 -9.36 -9.48 4.18
C LEU A 29 -8.25 -9.25 3.13
N ASP A 30 -8.64 -8.94 1.90
CA ASP A 30 -7.74 -8.60 0.82
C ASP A 30 -8.11 -7.19 0.29
N LEU A 31 -7.33 -6.19 0.68
CA LEU A 31 -7.58 -4.79 0.31
C LEU A 31 -7.55 -4.55 -1.19
N THR A 32 -6.83 -5.37 -1.97
CA THR A 32 -6.82 -5.24 -3.42
C THR A 32 -8.13 -5.66 -4.06
N LYS A 33 -8.91 -6.51 -3.38
CA LYS A 33 -10.26 -6.92 -3.78
C LYS A 33 -11.33 -5.99 -3.22
N GLU A 34 -11.16 -5.56 -1.97
CA GLU A 34 -12.07 -4.63 -1.30
C GLU A 34 -12.08 -3.27 -2.00
N PHE A 35 -10.89 -2.72 -2.28
CA PHE A 35 -10.72 -1.44 -2.96
C PHE A 35 -10.34 -1.65 -4.43
N LYS A 36 -11.14 -2.45 -5.14
CA LYS A 36 -10.84 -2.83 -6.53
C LYS A 36 -10.59 -1.62 -7.43
N GLN A 37 -11.39 -0.55 -7.28
CA GLN A 37 -11.25 0.66 -8.08
C GLN A 37 -9.91 1.38 -7.82
N TYR A 38 -9.38 1.31 -6.60
CA TYR A 38 -8.08 1.87 -6.24
C TYR A 38 -6.91 1.11 -6.89
N TYR A 39 -7.03 -0.23 -7.03
CA TYR A 39 -5.98 -1.13 -7.54
C TYR A 39 -6.19 -1.56 -9.01
N THR A 40 -7.03 -0.86 -9.76
CA THR A 40 -7.21 -1.06 -11.20
C THR A 40 -7.15 0.27 -11.92
N ALA A 41 -6.66 0.26 -13.17
CA ALA A 41 -6.65 1.41 -14.05
C ALA A 41 -6.80 0.95 -15.50
N ALA A 42 -7.29 1.81 -16.36
CA ALA A 42 -7.31 1.58 -17.80
C ALA A 42 -5.91 1.72 -18.41
N LEU A 43 -5.72 1.20 -19.63
CA LEU A 43 -4.46 1.38 -20.40
C LEU A 43 -4.33 2.79 -21.01
N VAL A 44 -5.37 3.59 -20.92
CA VAL A 44 -5.44 4.99 -21.34
C VAL A 44 -5.70 5.86 -20.12
N PRO A 45 -5.26 7.13 -20.13
CA PRO A 45 -5.50 8.03 -19.01
C PRO A 45 -6.99 8.18 -18.71
N GLU A 46 -7.35 8.16 -17.44
CA GLU A 46 -8.71 8.36 -16.93
C GLU A 46 -8.69 9.26 -15.70
N VAL A 47 -9.78 10.01 -15.49
CA VAL A 47 -10.00 10.79 -14.27
C VAL A 47 -10.71 9.92 -13.24
N VAL A 48 -10.18 9.90 -12.03
CA VAL A 48 -10.74 9.15 -10.89
C VAL A 48 -10.77 10.02 -9.64
N THR A 49 -11.60 9.66 -8.65
CA THR A 49 -11.53 10.24 -7.31
C THR A 49 -11.01 9.19 -6.35
N ILE A 50 -9.92 9.50 -5.68
CA ILE A 50 -9.25 8.62 -4.72
C ILE A 50 -9.59 9.05 -3.32
N GLU A 51 -10.32 8.19 -2.63
CA GLU A 51 -10.74 8.43 -1.26
C GLU A 51 -9.60 8.23 -0.27
N LYS A 52 -9.78 8.80 0.91
CA LYS A 52 -8.88 8.67 2.05
C LYS A 52 -8.67 7.20 2.43
N GLY A 53 -7.42 6.81 2.63
CA GLY A 53 -7.04 5.49 3.12
C GLY A 53 -6.02 5.56 4.24
N LEU A 54 -5.89 4.50 5.04
CA LEU A 54 -4.90 4.37 6.10
C LEU A 54 -3.66 3.64 5.56
N PHE A 55 -2.47 4.17 5.83
CA PHE A 55 -1.20 3.63 5.32
C PHE A 55 -0.12 3.58 6.41
N VAL A 56 0.72 2.56 6.37
CA VAL A 56 2.07 2.66 6.94
C VAL A 56 2.97 3.25 5.86
N THR A 57 3.80 4.24 6.23
CA THR A 57 4.67 4.95 5.29
C THR A 57 6.08 5.11 5.83
N VAL A 58 7.05 5.28 4.96
CA VAL A 58 8.43 5.63 5.32
C VAL A 58 9.05 6.48 4.22
N MET A 59 9.72 7.54 4.60
CA MET A 59 10.40 8.44 3.67
C MET A 59 11.84 8.00 3.42
N GLY A 60 12.33 8.30 2.21
CA GLY A 60 13.71 8.12 1.85
C GLY A 60 14.13 9.05 0.70
N LYS A 61 15.42 9.01 0.38
CA LYS A 61 16.00 9.77 -0.73
C LYS A 61 17.08 8.92 -1.40
N GLY A 62 17.18 9.03 -2.72
CA GLY A 62 18.22 8.39 -3.50
C GLY A 62 17.71 7.46 -4.60
N ASP A 63 18.64 6.73 -5.23
CA ASP A 63 18.33 5.82 -6.33
C ASP A 63 17.48 4.63 -5.85
N PRO A 64 16.32 4.36 -6.45
CA PRO A 64 15.50 3.18 -6.14
C PRO A 64 16.18 1.84 -6.43
N ASN A 65 17.27 1.83 -7.20
CA ASN A 65 18.09 0.63 -7.40
C ASN A 65 19.22 0.51 -6.36
N GLY A 66 19.36 1.49 -5.48
CA GLY A 66 20.43 1.52 -4.48
C GLY A 66 20.11 0.69 -3.22
N PRO A 67 21.14 0.38 -2.42
CA PRO A 67 20.96 -0.41 -1.19
C PRO A 67 20.08 0.28 -0.15
N LEU A 68 20.09 1.61 -0.10
CA LEU A 68 19.29 2.39 0.83
C LEU A 68 17.80 2.18 0.60
N PHE A 69 17.35 2.17 -0.66
CA PHE A 69 15.95 1.90 -1.00
C PHE A 69 15.51 0.50 -0.54
N ALA A 70 16.39 -0.50 -0.68
CA ALA A 70 16.10 -1.84 -0.21
C ALA A 70 15.97 -1.91 1.32
N GLU A 71 16.81 -1.18 2.07
CA GLU A 71 16.72 -1.09 3.54
C GLU A 71 15.44 -0.40 4.00
N VAL A 72 15.09 0.73 3.39
CA VAL A 72 13.84 1.48 3.66
C VAL A 72 12.62 0.59 3.38
N THR A 73 12.60 -0.08 2.23
CA THR A 73 11.54 -1.02 1.86
C THR A 73 11.44 -2.18 2.86
N ALA A 74 12.58 -2.74 3.29
CA ALA A 74 12.60 -3.83 4.26
C ALA A 74 12.09 -3.40 5.65
N ALA A 75 12.32 -2.15 6.06
CA ALA A 75 11.80 -1.59 7.30
C ALA A 75 10.27 -1.43 7.24
N LEU A 76 9.75 -0.88 6.14
CA LEU A 76 8.32 -0.74 5.91
C LEU A 76 7.59 -2.08 5.98
N TYR A 77 8.09 -3.08 5.25
CA TYR A 77 7.51 -4.43 5.29
C TYR A 77 7.62 -5.09 6.67
N ALA A 78 8.69 -4.86 7.42
CA ALA A 78 8.83 -5.41 8.77
C ALA A 78 7.70 -4.95 9.69
N VAL A 79 7.35 -3.65 9.63
CA VAL A 79 6.23 -3.08 10.39
C VAL A 79 4.89 -3.57 9.85
N ALA A 80 4.67 -3.53 8.53
CA ALA A 80 3.42 -3.98 7.90
C ALA A 80 3.09 -5.45 8.24
N TYR A 81 4.07 -6.34 8.17
CA TYR A 81 3.89 -7.74 8.58
C TYR A 81 3.74 -7.91 10.08
N GLY A 82 4.38 -7.06 10.90
CA GLY A 82 4.18 -7.02 12.34
C GLY A 82 2.71 -6.75 12.69
N ILE A 83 2.11 -5.72 12.07
CA ILE A 83 0.70 -5.38 12.20
C ILE A 83 -0.18 -6.55 11.75
N LYS A 84 0.12 -7.12 10.57
CA LYS A 84 -0.64 -8.25 10.02
C LYS A 84 -0.67 -9.44 10.99
N PHE A 85 0.47 -9.85 11.53
CA PHE A 85 0.52 -11.01 12.43
C PHE A 85 -0.16 -10.73 13.77
N SER A 86 -0.03 -9.53 14.32
CA SER A 86 -0.78 -9.09 15.50
C SER A 86 -2.30 -9.12 15.26
N SER A 87 -2.74 -8.61 14.10
CA SER A 87 -4.16 -8.63 13.70
C SER A 87 -4.69 -10.06 13.53
N LYS A 88 -3.89 -10.94 12.92
CA LYS A 88 -4.24 -12.37 12.76
C LYS A 88 -4.45 -13.05 14.11
N GLN A 89 -3.59 -12.78 15.10
CA GLN A 89 -3.75 -13.33 16.46
C GLN A 89 -5.03 -12.85 17.13
N LYS A 90 -5.54 -11.68 16.76
CA LYS A 90 -6.80 -11.09 17.25
C LYS A 90 -8.02 -11.49 16.36
N GLY A 91 -7.88 -12.49 15.47
CA GLY A 91 -8.95 -12.97 14.60
C GLY A 91 -9.24 -12.07 13.38
N ARG A 92 -8.42 -11.04 13.10
CA ARG A 92 -8.60 -10.11 12.00
C ARG A 92 -7.46 -10.23 10.98
N ASP A 93 -7.36 -11.37 10.29
CA ASP A 93 -6.30 -11.59 9.29
C ASP A 93 -6.55 -10.78 8.01
N PHE A 94 -5.49 -10.26 7.43
CA PHE A 94 -5.53 -9.57 6.14
C PHE A 94 -4.31 -9.89 5.29
N THR A 95 -4.40 -9.70 3.97
CA THR A 95 -3.27 -9.74 3.05
C THR A 95 -2.55 -8.40 3.08
N VAL A 96 -1.24 -8.38 3.34
CA VAL A 96 -0.44 -7.16 3.19
C VAL A 96 -0.57 -6.69 1.74
N SER A 97 -0.95 -5.43 1.58
CA SER A 97 -1.28 -4.84 0.30
C SER A 97 -0.05 -4.61 -0.59
N LYS A 98 -0.23 -3.97 -1.72
CA LYS A 98 0.85 -3.66 -2.66
C LYS A 98 1.79 -2.62 -2.05
N LEU A 99 3.05 -2.64 -2.47
CA LEU A 99 3.96 -1.52 -2.26
C LEU A 99 3.53 -0.38 -3.17
N GLU A 100 3.59 0.83 -2.64
CA GLU A 100 3.26 2.07 -3.32
C GLU A 100 4.39 3.06 -3.09
N GLY A 101 4.66 3.94 -4.04
CA GLY A 101 5.69 4.97 -3.93
C GLY A 101 5.18 6.33 -4.39
N PHE A 102 5.32 7.34 -3.52
CA PHE A 102 5.10 8.74 -3.88
C PHE A 102 6.45 9.38 -4.16
N TRP A 103 6.63 9.96 -5.35
CA TRP A 103 7.91 10.43 -5.85
C TRP A 103 7.91 11.92 -6.09
N TRP A 104 9.03 12.58 -5.77
CA TRP A 104 9.25 13.99 -6.08
C TRP A 104 10.74 14.33 -6.04
N VAL A 105 11.08 15.45 -6.65
CA VAL A 105 12.38 16.09 -6.53
C VAL A 105 12.21 17.52 -6.00
N ASN A 106 13.20 17.98 -5.27
CA ASN A 106 13.27 19.38 -4.84
C ASN A 106 14.20 20.13 -5.77
N GLY A 107 13.81 21.33 -6.20
CA GLY A 107 14.60 22.19 -7.09
C GLY A 107 13.86 22.54 -8.39
N ASP A 108 14.43 23.49 -9.13
CA ASP A 108 13.87 23.99 -10.39
C ASP A 108 14.32 23.12 -11.57
N TYR A 109 13.77 21.94 -11.67
CA TYR A 109 13.94 21.08 -12.84
C TYR A 109 12.83 21.38 -13.85
N ALA A 110 13.18 21.67 -15.10
CA ALA A 110 12.20 21.81 -16.18
C ALA A 110 11.35 20.54 -16.36
N ASP A 111 11.97 19.38 -16.15
CA ASP A 111 11.32 18.09 -16.03
C ASP A 111 11.90 17.34 -14.83
N PRO A 112 11.14 17.11 -13.75
CA PRO A 112 11.60 16.38 -12.59
C PRO A 112 12.18 14.99 -12.88
N ARG A 113 11.76 14.35 -13.97
CA ARG A 113 12.25 13.03 -14.40
C ARG A 113 13.71 13.05 -14.86
N GLN A 114 14.25 14.23 -15.20
CA GLN A 114 15.65 14.42 -15.62
C GLN A 114 16.59 14.66 -14.44
N ALA A 115 16.06 14.80 -13.22
CA ALA A 115 16.88 14.96 -12.04
C ALA A 115 17.75 13.71 -11.80
N PRO A 116 19.01 13.88 -11.34
CA PRO A 116 19.84 12.76 -10.92
C PRO A 116 19.11 11.91 -9.87
N ARG A 117 19.22 10.58 -9.98
CA ARG A 117 18.46 9.66 -9.13
C ARG A 117 18.80 9.78 -7.64
N ASP A 118 19.99 10.22 -7.28
CA ASP A 118 20.40 10.52 -5.91
C ASP A 118 19.65 11.72 -5.32
N GLN A 119 19.01 12.55 -6.13
CA GLN A 119 18.15 13.66 -5.71
C GLN A 119 16.67 13.30 -5.59
N TRP A 120 16.28 12.11 -6.00
CA TRP A 120 14.90 11.67 -5.90
C TRP A 120 14.52 11.44 -4.45
N ASN A 121 13.42 12.07 -4.04
CA ASN A 121 12.78 11.80 -2.76
C ASN A 121 11.63 10.83 -3.01
N TYR A 122 11.40 9.97 -2.05
CA TYR A 122 10.27 9.05 -2.10
C TYR A 122 9.64 8.87 -0.72
N GLU A 123 8.37 8.59 -0.73
CA GLU A 123 7.62 8.07 0.41
C GLU A 123 7.02 6.73 0.00
N LEU A 124 7.56 5.65 0.54
CA LEU A 124 7.00 4.31 0.33
C LEU A 124 5.81 4.12 1.24
N ALA A 125 4.77 3.46 0.74
CA ALA A 125 3.53 3.22 1.45
C ALA A 125 3.02 1.80 1.25
N ILE A 126 2.29 1.29 2.26
CA ILE A 126 1.49 0.06 2.16
C ILE A 126 0.15 0.36 2.83
N ARG A 127 -0.94 0.21 2.08
CA ARG A 127 -2.29 0.43 2.60
C ARG A 127 -2.63 -0.59 3.68
N MET A 128 -3.19 -0.11 4.79
CA MET A 128 -3.64 -0.89 5.94
C MET A 128 -5.17 -0.92 6.01
N PRO A 129 -5.76 -1.96 6.62
CA PRO A 129 -7.17 -1.92 6.98
C PRO A 129 -7.47 -0.75 7.93
N ASP A 130 -8.61 -0.09 7.76
CA ASP A 130 -9.00 1.09 8.55
C ASP A 130 -9.19 0.80 10.05
N TYR A 131 -9.35 -0.46 10.43
CA TYR A 131 -9.44 -0.88 11.83
C TYR A 131 -8.09 -0.94 12.57
N ILE A 132 -6.96 -0.68 11.89
CA ILE A 132 -5.65 -0.67 12.53
C ILE A 132 -5.52 0.56 13.40
N THR A 133 -5.22 0.36 14.67
CA THR A 133 -5.07 1.43 15.64
C THR A 133 -3.62 1.90 15.76
N ARG A 134 -3.42 3.14 16.23
CA ARG A 134 -2.09 3.68 16.56
C ARG A 134 -1.35 2.78 17.57
N GLN A 135 -2.06 2.20 18.53
CA GLN A 135 -1.48 1.28 19.51
C GLN A 135 -0.92 0.03 18.82
N GLN A 136 -1.70 -0.63 17.94
CA GLN A 136 -1.24 -1.81 17.20
C GLN A 136 -0.01 -1.50 16.33
N PHE A 137 -0.01 -0.33 15.71
CA PHE A 137 1.14 0.17 14.95
C PHE A 137 2.37 0.32 15.84
N SER A 138 2.26 1.02 16.98
CA SER A 138 3.38 1.24 17.90
C SER A 138 3.95 -0.08 18.44
N GLU A 139 3.09 -1.04 18.80
CA GLU A 139 3.48 -2.38 19.21
C GLU A 139 4.27 -3.11 18.11
N ALA A 140 3.83 -2.97 16.84
CA ALA A 140 4.51 -3.58 15.68
C ALA A 140 5.89 -2.94 15.41
N VAL A 141 6.02 -1.62 15.53
CA VAL A 141 7.32 -0.91 15.42
C VAL A 141 8.29 -1.44 16.48
N LEU A 142 7.89 -1.46 17.75
CA LEU A 142 8.73 -1.96 18.85
C LEU A 142 9.14 -3.43 18.66
N ALA A 143 8.24 -4.25 18.16
CA ALA A 143 8.54 -5.66 17.88
C ALA A 143 9.51 -5.82 16.68
N ALA A 144 9.38 -4.98 15.66
CA ALA A 144 10.27 -4.97 14.50
C ALA A 144 11.70 -4.52 14.89
N GLU A 145 11.83 -3.48 15.73
CA GLU A 145 13.12 -3.00 16.24
C GLU A 145 13.89 -4.06 17.03
N LYS A 146 13.19 -4.84 17.84
CA LYS A 146 13.81 -5.95 18.58
C LYS A 146 14.38 -7.04 17.68
N LYS A 147 13.80 -7.21 16.48
CA LYS A 147 14.20 -8.26 15.52
C LYS A 147 15.22 -7.79 14.49
N LYS A 148 15.19 -6.52 14.14
CA LYS A 148 16.05 -5.93 13.08
C LYS A 148 16.66 -4.62 13.57
N LYS A 149 17.98 -4.52 13.46
CA LYS A 149 18.71 -3.27 13.74
C LYS A 149 18.67 -2.38 12.49
N SER A 150 17.60 -1.65 12.28
CA SER A 150 17.50 -0.67 11.19
C SER A 150 16.91 0.63 11.73
N VAL A 151 17.60 1.74 11.47
CA VAL A 151 17.15 3.08 11.86
C VAL A 151 15.83 3.48 11.18
N PHE A 152 15.54 2.91 10.02
CA PHE A 152 14.34 3.21 9.25
C PHE A 152 13.05 2.65 9.87
N ILE A 153 13.13 1.64 10.74
CA ILE A 153 11.94 1.11 11.43
C ILE A 153 11.29 2.20 12.30
N ARG A 154 12.08 3.05 12.96
CA ARG A 154 11.57 4.20 13.75
C ARG A 154 11.01 5.33 12.90
N GLN A 155 11.39 5.38 11.64
CA GLN A 155 10.91 6.38 10.69
C GLN A 155 9.60 5.97 10.00
N VAL A 156 9.16 4.72 10.19
CA VAL A 156 7.84 4.29 9.70
C VAL A 156 6.77 5.02 10.49
N ASP A 157 5.78 5.56 9.77
CA ASP A 157 4.60 6.22 10.35
C ASP A 157 3.30 5.54 9.92
N LEU A 158 2.23 5.79 10.67
CA LEU A 158 0.87 5.39 10.34
C LEU A 158 0.04 6.65 10.11
N LYS A 159 -0.40 6.89 8.89
CA LYS A 159 -1.16 8.08 8.54
C LYS A 159 -2.24 7.81 7.50
N HIS A 160 -3.16 8.75 7.42
CA HIS A 160 -4.11 8.78 6.33
C HIS A 160 -3.52 9.55 5.15
N ILE A 161 -3.80 9.06 3.93
CA ILE A 161 -3.49 9.73 2.67
C ILE A 161 -4.79 9.85 1.89
N GLU A 162 -5.03 11.02 1.32
CA GLU A 162 -6.16 11.33 0.44
C GLU A 162 -5.61 12.07 -0.78
N GLU A 163 -5.83 11.54 -1.96
CA GLU A 163 -5.35 12.16 -3.21
C GLU A 163 -6.44 12.95 -3.92
N GLY A 164 -7.72 12.63 -3.65
CA GLY A 164 -8.86 13.31 -4.27
C GLY A 164 -8.92 13.09 -5.78
N LEU A 165 -9.22 14.17 -6.52
CA LEU A 165 -9.28 14.13 -7.97
C LEU A 165 -7.89 13.80 -8.53
N SER A 166 -7.81 12.76 -9.37
CA SER A 166 -6.55 12.25 -9.90
C SER A 166 -6.71 11.79 -11.34
N VAL A 167 -5.61 11.83 -12.10
CA VAL A 167 -5.48 11.17 -13.40
C VAL A 167 -4.63 9.94 -13.20
N GLN A 168 -5.04 8.81 -13.76
CA GLN A 168 -4.27 7.56 -13.69
C GLN A 168 -4.30 6.79 -15.00
N LEU A 169 -3.32 5.89 -15.16
CA LEU A 169 -3.34 4.83 -16.18
C LEU A 169 -2.57 3.60 -15.70
N MET A 170 -2.81 2.46 -16.34
CA MET A 170 -2.02 1.25 -16.19
C MET A 170 -0.82 1.28 -17.13
N HIS A 171 0.38 1.29 -16.57
CA HIS A 171 1.61 1.00 -17.29
C HIS A 171 1.87 -0.51 -17.30
N ILE A 172 2.17 -1.08 -18.47
CA ILE A 172 2.63 -2.46 -18.64
C ILE A 172 3.99 -2.41 -19.33
N GLY A 173 5.01 -2.90 -18.65
CA GLY A 173 6.39 -2.86 -19.13
C GLY A 173 7.39 -2.56 -18.02
N PRO A 174 8.69 -2.47 -18.37
CA PRO A 174 9.74 -2.09 -17.44
C PRO A 174 9.63 -0.61 -17.04
N TYR A 175 10.04 -0.26 -15.83
CA TYR A 175 10.01 1.12 -15.31
C TYR A 175 10.74 2.12 -16.22
N SER A 176 11.74 1.68 -17.01
CA SER A 176 12.43 2.52 -17.98
C SER A 176 11.54 3.02 -19.12
N GLU A 177 10.39 2.39 -19.35
CA GLU A 177 9.42 2.78 -20.40
C GLU A 177 8.26 3.62 -19.85
N GLU A 178 8.17 3.85 -18.54
CA GLU A 178 7.16 4.73 -17.92
C GLU A 178 7.11 6.14 -18.50
N PRO A 179 8.23 6.77 -18.95
CA PRO A 179 8.17 8.10 -19.57
C PRO A 179 7.18 8.22 -20.71
N ALA A 180 6.99 7.16 -21.51
CA ALA A 180 6.00 7.16 -22.60
C ALA A 180 4.55 7.15 -22.06
N SER A 181 4.30 6.48 -20.95
CA SER A 181 3.01 6.45 -20.26
C SER A 181 2.72 7.78 -19.55
N LEU A 182 3.72 8.35 -18.90
CA LEU A 182 3.62 9.65 -18.25
C LEU A 182 3.33 10.77 -19.28
N LYS A 183 3.96 10.71 -20.45
CA LYS A 183 3.63 11.66 -21.53
C LYS A 183 2.16 11.59 -21.95
N LYS A 184 1.57 10.39 -22.03
CA LYS A 184 0.14 10.26 -22.33
C LYS A 184 -0.73 10.90 -21.24
N MET A 185 -0.34 10.79 -19.95
CA MET A 185 -1.04 11.45 -18.85
C MET A 185 -0.89 12.98 -18.95
N ASP A 186 0.31 13.49 -19.25
CA ASP A 186 0.56 14.93 -19.40
C ASP A 186 -0.29 15.51 -20.53
N ASP A 187 -0.30 14.86 -21.72
CA ASP A 187 -1.12 15.26 -22.87
C ASP A 187 -2.62 15.26 -22.55
N PHE A 188 -3.09 14.22 -21.83
CA PHE A 188 -4.48 14.13 -21.39
C PHE A 188 -4.85 15.23 -20.39
N MET A 189 -4.00 15.47 -19.37
CA MET A 189 -4.23 16.55 -18.40
C MET A 189 -4.30 17.91 -19.09
N GLN A 190 -3.39 18.19 -20.04
CA GLN A 190 -3.42 19.42 -20.81
C GLN A 190 -4.73 19.58 -21.60
N GLN A 191 -5.19 18.53 -22.29
CA GLN A 191 -6.45 18.54 -23.05
C GLN A 191 -7.67 18.77 -22.15
N GLN A 192 -7.64 18.29 -20.92
CA GLN A 192 -8.75 18.43 -19.94
C GLN A 192 -8.63 19.71 -19.11
N GLY A 193 -7.61 20.54 -19.28
CA GLY A 193 -7.37 21.74 -18.48
C GLY A 193 -7.03 21.42 -17.02
N LEU A 194 -6.45 20.24 -16.76
CA LEU A 194 -6.04 19.79 -15.44
C LEU A 194 -4.57 20.10 -15.20
N ARG A 195 -4.21 20.35 -13.92
CA ARG A 195 -2.82 20.59 -13.49
C ARG A 195 -2.48 19.63 -12.36
N MET A 196 -1.22 19.17 -12.31
CA MET A 196 -0.73 18.40 -11.17
C MET A 196 -0.92 19.17 -9.87
N ASN A 197 -1.44 18.49 -8.86
CA ASN A 197 -1.71 19.02 -7.51
C ASN A 197 -1.26 18.03 -6.44
N GLY A 198 -0.09 17.46 -6.58
CA GLY A 198 0.45 16.49 -5.64
C GLY A 198 1.70 15.80 -6.18
N ARG A 199 2.10 14.74 -5.49
CA ARG A 199 3.26 13.92 -5.85
C ARG A 199 2.87 12.89 -6.89
N HIS A 200 3.81 12.52 -7.75
CA HIS A 200 3.67 11.34 -8.60
C HIS A 200 3.54 10.09 -7.74
N HIS A 201 2.53 9.27 -8.00
CA HIS A 201 2.22 8.07 -7.24
C HIS A 201 2.27 6.84 -8.14
N GLU A 202 3.01 5.83 -7.73
CA GLU A 202 3.14 4.52 -8.37
C GLU A 202 2.62 3.42 -7.44
N ILE A 203 1.76 2.53 -7.98
CA ILE A 203 1.26 1.35 -7.27
C ILE A 203 1.78 0.11 -7.97
N TYR A 204 2.71 -0.61 -7.33
CA TYR A 204 3.39 -1.76 -7.92
C TYR A 204 2.54 -3.03 -7.80
N LEU A 205 1.76 -3.32 -8.83
CA LEU A 205 0.85 -4.47 -8.83
C LEU A 205 1.58 -5.80 -9.00
N SER A 206 2.72 -5.78 -9.70
CA SER A 206 3.57 -6.95 -9.94
C SER A 206 4.79 -6.99 -9.02
N ASP A 207 5.21 -8.18 -8.62
CA ASP A 207 6.50 -8.36 -7.95
C ASP A 207 7.60 -8.46 -9.04
N PHE A 208 8.43 -7.44 -9.17
CA PHE A 208 9.50 -7.35 -10.18
C PHE A 208 10.52 -8.49 -10.08
N ARG A 209 10.64 -9.15 -8.93
CA ARG A 209 11.56 -10.29 -8.73
C ARG A 209 11.03 -11.59 -9.34
N LYS A 210 9.73 -11.64 -9.67
CA LYS A 210 9.00 -12.84 -10.13
C LYS A 210 8.33 -12.66 -11.47
N THR A 211 8.21 -11.42 -11.95
CA THR A 211 7.50 -11.06 -13.17
C THR A 211 8.51 -10.59 -14.20
N ALA A 212 8.43 -11.11 -15.40
CA ALA A 212 9.26 -10.66 -16.52
C ALA A 212 9.02 -9.17 -16.79
N PRO A 213 10.07 -8.38 -17.11
CA PRO A 213 9.98 -6.92 -17.20
C PRO A 213 8.85 -6.42 -18.09
N GLU A 214 8.64 -7.04 -19.24
CA GLU A 214 7.60 -6.68 -20.21
C GLU A 214 6.16 -6.97 -19.73
N LYS A 215 6.00 -7.67 -18.61
CA LYS A 215 4.71 -8.02 -17.99
C LYS A 215 4.49 -7.32 -16.66
N LEU A 216 5.42 -6.46 -16.23
CA LEU A 216 5.23 -5.67 -15.02
C LEU A 216 4.01 -4.76 -15.18
N LYS A 217 3.28 -4.58 -14.10
CA LYS A 217 2.10 -3.71 -14.04
C LYS A 217 2.25 -2.72 -12.91
N THR A 218 2.20 -1.44 -13.27
CA THR A 218 2.23 -0.31 -12.34
C THR A 218 1.06 0.61 -12.65
N ILE A 219 0.30 1.02 -11.65
CA ILE A 219 -0.61 2.15 -11.83
C ILE A 219 0.22 3.42 -11.61
N LEU A 220 0.24 4.29 -12.62
CA LEU A 220 0.78 5.63 -12.52
C LEU A 220 -0.39 6.58 -12.23
N ARG A 221 -0.24 7.44 -11.22
CA ARG A 221 -1.30 8.34 -10.76
C ARG A 221 -0.74 9.71 -10.42
N HIS A 222 -1.47 10.75 -10.81
CA HIS A 222 -1.19 12.14 -10.47
C HIS A 222 -2.43 12.77 -9.85
N PRO A 223 -2.39 13.21 -8.59
CA PRO A 223 -3.40 14.12 -8.05
C PRO A 223 -3.44 15.39 -8.89
N VAL A 224 -4.65 15.88 -9.20
CA VAL A 224 -4.85 17.03 -10.09
C VAL A 224 -5.87 18.03 -9.55
N SER A 225 -5.79 19.25 -10.06
CA SER A 225 -6.79 20.31 -9.89
C SER A 225 -7.10 20.98 -11.23
N LYS A 226 -8.21 21.72 -11.27
CA LYS A 226 -8.54 22.62 -12.40
C LYS A 226 -7.69 23.87 -12.34
#